data_371c97c074963523518f74cec1370579
#
_entry.id   371c97c074963523518f74cec1370579
#
_cell.length_a   1.000
_cell.length_b   1.000
_cell.length_c   1.000
_cell.angle_alpha   90.00
_cell.angle_beta   90.00
_cell.angle_gamma   90.00
#
_symmetry.space_group_name_H-M   'P 1'
#
loop_
_entity.id
_entity.type
_entity.pdbx_description
1 polymer ?
#
loop_
_entity_poly.entity_id
_entity_poly.type
_entity_poly.pdbx_seq_one_letter_code
_entity_poly.pdbx_strand_id
1 'polypeptide(L)'
;MERLAENYRATIDYSVLARNIKDWGSELGFQQVGIADCELGEAEARLLDWVGKGFHGEMEYMERHGTKRTRPAELVPGTLRVIAARLNCNPPARAAEEVLADGSRAFIARYTLGRDYHKIVRGRLQKLANRIGKEVGDFRYRVFTDSAPVMEVEIAQKAGLGWRGKHTLLLNREAGSFFVLGEIFTDLPL
;
A
#
# COMPACT_ATOMS: atom_id res chain seq x y z
N MET A 1 -29.68 16.01 -1.73
CA MET A 1 -28.67 15.37 -0.88
C MET A 1 -27.24 15.60 -1.41
N GLU A 2 -26.96 15.45 -2.71
CA GLU A 2 -25.63 15.72 -3.30
C GLU A 2 -25.07 17.12 -3.01
N ARG A 3 -25.87 18.19 -3.16
CA ARG A 3 -25.43 19.58 -2.87
C ARG A 3 -25.06 19.81 -1.40
N LEU A 4 -25.67 19.10 -0.45
CA LEU A 4 -25.32 19.21 0.97
C LEU A 4 -24.00 18.49 1.28
N ALA A 5 -23.74 17.37 0.62
CA ALA A 5 -22.48 16.64 0.75
C ALA A 5 -21.31 17.41 0.12
N GLU A 6 -21.52 18.06 -1.04
CA GLU A 6 -20.52 18.94 -1.68
C GLU A 6 -20.18 20.15 -0.81
N ASN A 7 -21.19 20.81 -0.21
CA ASN A 7 -20.98 21.94 0.69
C ASN A 7 -20.24 21.54 1.98
N TYR A 8 -20.49 20.34 2.51
CA TYR A 8 -19.77 19.84 3.70
C TYR A 8 -18.30 19.56 3.38
N ARG A 9 -18.01 18.94 2.23
CA ARG A 9 -16.62 18.67 1.80
C ARG A 9 -15.82 19.96 1.56
N ALA A 10 -16.47 21.05 1.15
CA ALA A 10 -15.83 22.35 0.96
C ALA A 10 -15.33 23.00 2.25
N THR A 11 -15.79 22.55 3.43
CA THR A 11 -15.36 23.05 4.75
C THR A 11 -14.25 22.23 5.39
N ILE A 12 -13.85 21.08 4.78
CA ILE A 12 -12.85 20.18 5.34
C ILE A 12 -11.45 20.74 5.07
N ASP A 13 -10.66 20.88 6.13
CA ASP A 13 -9.22 21.10 5.99
C ASP A 13 -8.51 19.76 5.70
N TYR A 14 -8.27 19.51 4.42
CA TYR A 14 -7.62 18.29 3.97
C TYR A 14 -6.18 18.14 4.46
N SER A 15 -5.50 19.22 4.83
CA SER A 15 -4.16 19.14 5.43
C SER A 15 -4.21 18.63 6.87
N VAL A 16 -5.23 19.01 7.62
CA VAL A 16 -5.52 18.47 8.96
C VAL A 16 -5.95 17.01 8.84
N LEU A 17 -6.85 16.70 7.91
CA LEU A 17 -7.31 15.34 7.67
C LEU A 17 -6.14 14.40 7.32
N ALA A 18 -5.22 14.84 6.44
CA ALA A 18 -4.05 14.06 6.06
C ALA A 18 -3.13 13.74 7.27
N ARG A 19 -2.98 14.67 8.21
CA ARG A 19 -2.27 14.40 9.48
C ARG A 19 -3.00 13.38 10.32
N ASN A 20 -4.30 13.59 10.52
CA ASN A 20 -5.14 12.68 11.31
C ASN A 20 -5.12 11.26 10.74
N ILE A 21 -5.16 11.09 9.41
CA ILE A 21 -5.08 9.79 8.75
C ILE A 21 -3.79 9.05 9.12
N LYS A 22 -2.65 9.76 9.17
CA LYS A 22 -1.36 9.17 9.58
C LYS A 22 -1.39 8.71 11.03
N ASP A 23 -1.94 9.54 11.93
CA ASP A 23 -2.07 9.22 13.35
C ASP A 23 -3.01 8.03 13.56
N TRP A 24 -4.18 8.03 12.92
CA TRP A 24 -5.12 6.90 12.97
C TRP A 24 -4.53 5.61 12.42
N GLY A 25 -3.72 5.71 11.36
CA GLY A 25 -2.99 4.56 10.84
C GLY A 25 -2.03 3.98 11.88
N SER A 26 -1.30 4.83 12.59
CA SER A 26 -0.42 4.42 13.69
C SER A 26 -1.22 3.75 14.84
N GLU A 27 -2.34 4.33 15.25
CA GLU A 27 -3.24 3.74 16.26
C GLU A 27 -3.78 2.37 15.83
N LEU A 28 -3.99 2.14 14.53
CA LEU A 28 -4.38 0.85 13.96
C LEU A 28 -3.20 -0.13 13.83
N GLY A 29 -1.99 0.28 14.23
CA GLY A 29 -0.78 -0.53 14.28
C GLY A 29 -0.03 -0.63 12.96
N PHE A 30 -0.22 0.29 12.03
CA PHE A 30 0.72 0.51 10.94
C PHE A 30 1.98 1.20 11.48
N GLN A 31 3.15 0.83 10.96
CA GLN A 31 4.40 1.50 11.36
C GLN A 31 4.48 2.91 10.79
N GLN A 32 3.92 3.11 9.62
CA GLN A 32 3.89 4.40 8.94
C GLN A 32 2.77 4.43 7.90
N VAL A 33 2.18 5.61 7.71
CA VAL A 33 1.22 5.92 6.65
C VAL A 33 1.70 7.17 5.92
N GLY A 34 1.62 7.12 4.60
CA GLY A 34 1.93 8.25 3.72
C GLY A 34 0.84 8.45 2.68
N ILE A 35 0.87 9.59 2.00
CA ILE A 35 -0.11 9.93 0.97
C ILE A 35 0.66 10.34 -0.28
N ALA A 36 0.27 9.80 -1.43
CA ALA A 36 0.83 10.12 -2.74
C ALA A 36 -0.26 10.54 -3.72
N ASP A 37 0.13 11.30 -4.73
CA ASP A 37 -0.69 11.47 -5.94
C ASP A 37 -0.63 10.23 -6.85
N CYS A 38 -1.34 10.25 -7.97
CA CYS A 38 -1.48 9.13 -8.89
C CYS A 38 -0.45 9.11 -10.03
N GLU A 39 0.51 10.04 -10.05
CA GLU A 39 1.45 10.19 -11.16
C GLU A 39 2.65 9.24 -11.01
N LEU A 40 2.70 8.18 -11.81
CA LEU A 40 3.74 7.15 -11.81
C LEU A 40 4.46 7.04 -13.16
N GLY A 41 4.55 8.13 -13.93
CA GLY A 41 5.02 8.12 -15.32
C GLY A 41 6.39 7.46 -15.53
N GLU A 42 7.39 7.73 -14.67
CA GLU A 42 8.70 7.08 -14.78
C GLU A 42 8.64 5.57 -14.49
N ALA A 43 7.82 5.17 -13.52
CA ALA A 43 7.62 3.77 -13.18
C ALA A 43 6.86 3.04 -14.30
N GLU A 44 5.91 3.72 -14.94
CA GLU A 44 5.19 3.21 -16.11
C GLU A 44 6.15 2.92 -17.25
N ALA A 45 7.00 3.88 -17.61
CA ALA A 45 7.97 3.71 -18.70
C ALA A 45 8.90 2.51 -18.45
N ARG A 46 9.39 2.35 -17.21
CA ARG A 46 10.24 1.21 -16.83
C ARG A 46 9.50 -0.13 -16.91
N LEU A 47 8.25 -0.18 -16.46
CA LEU A 47 7.43 -1.39 -16.50
C LEU A 47 7.14 -1.81 -17.95
N LEU A 48 6.73 -0.87 -18.80
CA LEU A 48 6.41 -1.14 -20.20
C LEU A 48 7.64 -1.62 -20.98
N ASP A 49 8.81 -1.01 -20.75
CA ASP A 49 10.07 -1.47 -21.33
C ASP A 49 10.43 -2.89 -20.87
N TRP A 50 10.26 -3.19 -19.58
CA TRP A 50 10.53 -4.51 -19.00
C TRP A 50 9.58 -5.59 -19.56
N VAL A 51 8.28 -5.27 -19.68
CA VAL A 51 7.29 -6.16 -20.31
C VAL A 51 7.59 -6.35 -21.80
N GLY A 52 7.87 -5.26 -22.53
CA GLY A 52 8.20 -5.30 -23.97
C GLY A 52 9.44 -6.12 -24.30
N LYS A 53 10.38 -6.25 -23.36
CA LYS A 53 11.56 -7.13 -23.48
C LYS A 53 11.27 -8.60 -23.10
N GLY A 54 10.05 -8.93 -22.71
CA GLY A 54 9.66 -10.28 -22.30
C GLY A 54 10.26 -10.72 -20.96
N PHE A 55 10.77 -9.79 -20.14
CA PHE A 55 11.44 -10.12 -18.86
C PHE A 55 10.48 -10.65 -17.80
N HIS A 56 9.18 -10.52 -18.01
CA HIS A 56 8.15 -11.10 -17.15
C HIS A 56 8.02 -12.64 -17.30
N GLY A 57 8.65 -13.24 -18.34
CA GLY A 57 8.59 -14.69 -18.58
C GLY A 57 7.14 -15.17 -18.68
N GLU A 58 6.79 -16.19 -17.92
CA GLU A 58 5.45 -16.78 -17.89
C GLU A 58 4.46 -16.01 -16.99
N MET A 59 4.86 -14.87 -16.40
CA MET A 59 3.99 -14.05 -15.53
C MET A 59 3.07 -13.14 -16.35
N GLU A 60 2.18 -13.73 -17.15
CA GLU A 60 1.25 -13.00 -18.04
C GLU A 60 0.39 -11.96 -17.30
N TYR A 61 0.17 -12.15 -15.99
CA TYR A 61 -0.57 -11.19 -15.17
C TYR A 61 0.13 -9.82 -15.07
N MET A 62 1.41 -9.73 -15.37
CA MET A 62 2.16 -8.46 -15.39
C MET A 62 1.74 -7.60 -16.58
N GLU A 63 1.47 -8.21 -17.73
CA GLU A 63 1.04 -7.53 -18.94
C GLU A 63 -0.48 -7.33 -19.01
N ARG A 64 -1.26 -8.35 -18.59
CA ARG A 64 -2.72 -8.46 -18.79
C ARG A 64 -3.52 -7.23 -18.39
N HIS A 65 -3.07 -6.45 -17.44
CA HIS A 65 -3.79 -5.26 -16.94
C HIS A 65 -3.36 -3.95 -17.62
N GLY A 66 -2.37 -3.99 -18.51
CA GLY A 66 -1.85 -2.83 -19.23
C GLY A 66 -1.53 -1.67 -18.29
N THR A 67 -1.94 -0.47 -18.67
CA THR A 67 -1.71 0.77 -17.92
C THR A 67 -2.45 0.89 -16.59
N LYS A 68 -3.45 0.05 -16.33
CA LYS A 68 -4.18 0.06 -15.04
C LYS A 68 -3.26 -0.18 -13.84
N ARG A 69 -2.12 -0.88 -14.04
CA ARG A 69 -1.14 -1.12 -12.99
C ARG A 69 -0.41 0.16 -12.57
N THR A 70 -0.18 1.06 -13.50
CA THR A 70 0.61 2.28 -13.33
C THR A 70 -0.24 3.53 -13.19
N ARG A 71 -1.52 3.43 -13.52
CA ARG A 71 -2.46 4.56 -13.49
C ARG A 71 -3.61 4.29 -12.53
N PRO A 72 -3.46 4.66 -11.26
CA PRO A 72 -4.47 4.42 -10.23
C PRO A 72 -5.89 4.84 -10.62
N ALA A 73 -6.04 5.97 -11.31
CA ALA A 73 -7.34 6.46 -11.76
C ALA A 73 -7.99 5.62 -12.88
N GLU A 74 -7.21 4.84 -13.65
CA GLU A 74 -7.75 3.86 -14.60
C GLU A 74 -8.20 2.58 -13.90
N LEU A 75 -7.50 2.19 -12.81
CA LEU A 75 -7.87 1.02 -12.02
C LEU A 75 -9.12 1.28 -11.17
N VAL A 76 -9.19 2.46 -10.56
CA VAL A 76 -10.33 2.93 -9.76
C VAL A 76 -10.69 4.33 -10.23
N PRO A 77 -11.71 4.48 -11.09
CA PRO A 77 -12.11 5.78 -11.63
C PRO A 77 -12.42 6.81 -10.53
N GLY A 78 -11.89 8.02 -10.71
CA GLY A 78 -12.04 9.12 -9.76
C GLY A 78 -11.01 9.14 -8.63
N THR A 79 -10.01 8.25 -8.63
CA THR A 79 -8.91 8.32 -7.67
C THR A 79 -8.09 9.59 -7.85
N LEU A 80 -7.94 10.37 -6.79
CA LEU A 80 -7.11 11.58 -6.73
C LEU A 80 -5.84 11.38 -5.90
N ARG A 81 -5.92 10.54 -4.86
CA ARG A 81 -4.80 10.23 -3.95
C ARG A 81 -4.77 8.76 -3.59
N VAL A 82 -3.60 8.31 -3.21
CA VAL A 82 -3.37 6.98 -2.65
C VAL A 82 -2.78 7.12 -1.25
N ILE A 83 -3.46 6.57 -0.27
CA ILE A 83 -2.95 6.43 1.10
C ILE A 83 -2.22 5.10 1.13
N ALA A 84 -0.89 5.12 1.30
CA ALA A 84 -0.07 3.94 1.43
C ALA A 84 0.31 3.70 2.87
N ALA A 85 0.33 2.44 3.30
CA ALA A 85 0.67 2.04 4.65
C ALA A 85 1.64 0.87 4.65
N ARG A 86 2.57 0.83 5.61
CA ARG A 86 3.44 -0.32 5.85
C ARG A 86 3.17 -0.94 7.22
N LEU A 87 3.15 -2.27 7.26
CA LEU A 87 2.92 -3.06 8.46
C LEU A 87 4.11 -4.01 8.67
N ASN A 88 4.68 -4.02 9.89
CA ASN A 88 5.74 -4.96 10.24
C ASN A 88 5.30 -6.42 10.06
N CYS A 89 6.10 -7.20 9.35
CA CYS A 89 5.92 -8.64 9.16
C CYS A 89 7.08 -9.48 9.75
N ASN A 90 7.86 -8.90 10.66
CA ASN A 90 8.94 -9.57 11.37
C ASN A 90 8.57 -9.81 12.85
N PRO A 91 7.71 -10.79 13.15
CA PRO A 91 7.34 -11.09 14.52
C PRO A 91 8.54 -11.62 15.31
N PRO A 92 8.55 -11.48 16.65
CA PRO A 92 9.51 -12.16 17.51
C PRO A 92 9.50 -13.67 17.25
N ALA A 93 10.66 -14.24 16.96
CA ALA A 93 10.85 -15.65 16.68
C ALA A 93 12.28 -16.06 17.07
N ARG A 94 12.56 -17.36 17.10
CA ARG A 94 13.93 -17.87 17.25
C ARG A 94 14.83 -17.34 16.13
N ALA A 95 16.11 -17.21 16.43
CA ALA A 95 17.09 -16.83 15.41
C ALA A 95 17.06 -17.84 14.24
N ALA A 96 17.18 -17.33 13.01
CA ALA A 96 17.14 -18.17 11.82
C ALA A 96 18.25 -19.21 11.84
N GLU A 97 19.43 -18.81 12.30
CA GLU A 97 20.63 -19.65 12.42
C GLU A 97 20.39 -20.85 13.35
N GLU A 98 19.70 -20.64 14.48
CA GLU A 98 19.36 -21.72 15.43
C GLU A 98 18.38 -22.73 14.80
N VAL A 99 17.39 -22.25 14.05
CA VAL A 99 16.41 -23.14 13.42
C VAL A 99 17.03 -23.90 12.26
N LEU A 100 17.87 -23.23 11.45
CA LEU A 100 18.56 -23.86 10.32
C LEU A 100 19.62 -24.89 10.73
N ALA A 101 20.21 -24.74 11.94
CA ALA A 101 21.16 -25.70 12.47
C ALA A 101 20.50 -26.99 13.00
N ASP A 102 19.18 -26.98 13.22
CA ASP A 102 18.42 -28.12 13.72
C ASP A 102 17.78 -28.89 12.56
N GLY A 103 18.42 -29.94 12.08
CA GLY A 103 17.94 -30.79 10.98
C GLY A 103 16.61 -31.51 11.23
N SER A 104 16.07 -31.47 12.45
CA SER A 104 14.75 -32.02 12.80
C SER A 104 13.60 -31.03 12.56
N ARG A 105 13.89 -29.79 12.17
CA ARG A 105 12.93 -28.70 12.02
C ARG A 105 12.94 -28.13 10.61
N ALA A 106 11.76 -27.73 10.14
CA ALA A 106 11.62 -26.91 8.94
C ALA A 106 11.80 -25.42 9.29
N PHE A 107 12.52 -24.69 8.44
CA PHE A 107 12.56 -23.24 8.52
C PHE A 107 11.34 -22.65 7.79
N ILE A 108 10.56 -21.88 8.51
CA ILE A 108 9.38 -21.18 7.99
C ILE A 108 9.68 -19.68 7.94
N ALA A 109 9.46 -19.05 6.79
CA ALA A 109 9.70 -17.63 6.61
C ALA A 109 8.89 -16.79 7.63
N ARG A 110 9.53 -15.80 8.26
CA ARG A 110 8.94 -15.05 9.38
C ARG A 110 7.64 -14.34 9.02
N TYR A 111 7.53 -13.81 7.81
CA TYR A 111 6.33 -13.08 7.38
C TYR A 111 5.08 -13.98 7.32
N THR A 112 5.25 -15.29 7.26
CA THR A 112 4.14 -16.27 7.25
C THR A 112 3.78 -16.79 8.64
N LEU A 113 4.56 -16.43 9.66
CA LEU A 113 4.25 -16.83 11.03
C LEU A 113 3.04 -16.05 11.55
N GLY A 114 2.05 -16.79 12.06
CA GLY A 114 0.84 -16.20 12.64
C GLY A 114 -0.34 -16.15 11.66
N ARG A 115 -1.07 -15.04 11.68
CA ARG A 115 -2.25 -14.85 10.85
C ARG A 115 -1.87 -14.40 9.45
N ASP A 116 -2.71 -14.74 8.46
CA ASP A 116 -2.62 -14.25 7.10
C ASP A 116 -2.59 -12.69 7.08
N TYR A 117 -1.43 -12.13 6.69
CA TYR A 117 -1.22 -10.70 6.68
C TYR A 117 -2.13 -9.95 5.71
N HIS A 118 -2.55 -10.58 4.61
CA HIS A 118 -3.50 -9.99 3.66
C HIS A 118 -4.81 -9.61 4.35
N LYS A 119 -5.32 -10.51 5.21
CA LYS A 119 -6.55 -10.27 5.97
C LYS A 119 -6.34 -9.18 7.03
N ILE A 120 -5.15 -9.16 7.67
CA ILE A 120 -4.82 -8.17 8.70
C ILE A 120 -4.72 -6.78 8.09
N VAL A 121 -3.91 -6.62 7.03
CA VAL A 121 -3.70 -5.34 6.35
C VAL A 121 -5.02 -4.81 5.80
N ARG A 122 -5.75 -5.64 5.04
CA ARG A 122 -7.04 -5.26 4.47
C ARG A 122 -8.04 -4.85 5.55
N GLY A 123 -8.13 -5.60 6.65
CA GLY A 123 -9.02 -5.29 7.75
C GLY A 123 -8.66 -3.97 8.47
N ARG A 124 -7.37 -3.66 8.63
CA ARG A 124 -6.91 -2.40 9.22
C ARG A 124 -7.14 -1.21 8.28
N LEU A 125 -6.85 -1.35 6.99
CA LEU A 125 -7.13 -0.33 5.99
C LEU A 125 -8.63 -0.03 5.88
N GLN A 126 -9.47 -1.07 5.96
CA GLN A 126 -10.93 -0.88 5.99
C GLN A 126 -11.39 -0.09 7.23
N LYS A 127 -10.80 -0.36 8.41
CA LYS A 127 -11.08 0.41 9.62
C LYS A 127 -10.62 1.87 9.47
N LEU A 128 -9.47 2.09 8.84
CA LEU A 128 -8.99 3.45 8.54
C LEU A 128 -9.94 4.18 7.59
N ALA A 129 -10.36 3.54 6.50
CA ALA A 129 -11.33 4.11 5.57
C ALA A 129 -12.67 4.43 6.25
N ASN A 130 -13.17 3.54 7.12
CA ASN A 130 -14.39 3.79 7.88
C ASN A 130 -14.24 5.00 8.84
N ARG A 131 -13.05 5.19 9.42
CA ARG A 131 -12.78 6.35 10.28
C ARG A 131 -12.72 7.65 9.48
N ILE A 132 -12.10 7.62 8.31
CA ILE A 132 -12.11 8.73 7.36
C ILE A 132 -13.55 9.10 7.00
N GLY A 133 -14.39 8.12 6.64
CA GLY A 133 -15.80 8.36 6.32
C GLY A 133 -16.63 8.98 7.43
N LYS A 134 -16.29 8.77 8.70
CA LYS A 134 -16.94 9.45 9.82
C LYS A 134 -16.64 10.96 9.86
N GLU A 135 -15.47 11.36 9.37
CA GLU A 135 -15.05 12.77 9.33
C GLU A 135 -15.52 13.49 8.07
N VAL A 136 -15.55 12.81 6.91
CA VAL A 136 -15.80 13.47 5.63
C VAL A 136 -17.17 13.15 5.02
N GLY A 137 -17.92 12.25 5.66
CA GLY A 137 -19.13 11.68 5.06
C GLY A 137 -18.81 10.66 3.97
N ASP A 138 -19.74 10.50 3.02
CA ASP A 138 -19.56 9.55 1.91
C ASP A 138 -18.41 9.96 1.00
N PHE A 139 -17.49 9.04 0.73
CA PHE A 139 -16.40 9.20 -0.22
C PHE A 139 -16.15 7.87 -0.94
N ARG A 140 -15.54 7.95 -2.11
CA ARG A 140 -15.19 6.75 -2.89
C ARG A 140 -13.80 6.29 -2.51
N TYR A 141 -13.68 4.99 -2.24
CA TYR A 141 -12.39 4.38 -1.96
C TYR A 141 -12.37 2.90 -2.34
N ARG A 142 -11.16 2.38 -2.48
CA ARG A 142 -10.90 0.95 -2.62
C ARG A 142 -9.61 0.58 -1.90
N VAL A 143 -9.68 -0.52 -1.13
CA VAL A 143 -8.54 -1.06 -0.38
C VAL A 143 -7.83 -2.13 -1.20
N PHE A 144 -6.50 -2.06 -1.22
CA PHE A 144 -5.63 -3.04 -1.86
C PHE A 144 -4.56 -3.54 -0.90
N THR A 145 -4.08 -4.75 -1.15
CA THR A 145 -2.88 -5.34 -0.58
C THR A 145 -2.49 -6.53 -1.45
N ASP A 146 -1.26 -6.56 -1.93
CA ASP A 146 -0.59 -7.61 -2.68
C ASP A 146 -1.26 -8.01 -4.03
N SER A 147 -2.37 -8.71 -4.03
CA SER A 147 -2.93 -9.42 -5.19
C SER A 147 -3.56 -8.54 -6.30
N ALA A 148 -3.45 -7.22 -6.22
CA ALA A 148 -4.01 -6.29 -7.20
C ALA A 148 -2.96 -5.80 -8.21
N PRO A 149 -3.38 -5.30 -9.40
CA PRO A 149 -2.46 -4.67 -10.35
C PRO A 149 -2.09 -3.26 -9.87
N VAL A 150 -1.34 -3.16 -8.78
CA VAL A 150 -0.90 -1.92 -8.14
C VAL A 150 0.62 -1.92 -8.08
N MET A 151 1.25 -0.78 -8.31
CA MET A 151 2.68 -0.58 -8.12
C MET A 151 2.95 -0.12 -6.67
N GLU A 152 2.72 -1.02 -5.71
CA GLU A 152 2.77 -0.74 -4.28
C GLU A 152 4.09 -0.09 -3.85
N VAL A 153 5.23 -0.60 -4.32
CA VAL A 153 6.57 -0.08 -3.98
C VAL A 153 6.78 1.34 -4.48
N GLU A 154 6.36 1.64 -5.71
CA GLU A 154 6.51 2.97 -6.29
C GLU A 154 5.60 4.00 -5.60
N ILE A 155 4.36 3.59 -5.31
CA ILE A 155 3.41 4.41 -4.53
C ILE A 155 3.95 4.65 -3.12
N ALA A 156 4.43 3.62 -2.44
CA ALA A 156 4.97 3.73 -1.09
C ALA A 156 6.23 4.61 -1.04
N GLN A 157 7.11 4.51 -2.04
CA GLN A 157 8.26 5.42 -2.17
C GLN A 157 7.79 6.87 -2.34
N LYS A 158 6.83 7.12 -3.24
CA LYS A 158 6.26 8.44 -3.48
C LYS A 158 5.56 9.00 -2.25
N ALA A 159 4.92 8.15 -1.46
CA ALA A 159 4.30 8.49 -0.18
C ALA A 159 5.30 8.73 0.97
N GLY A 160 6.61 8.60 0.71
CA GLY A 160 7.66 8.83 1.70
C GLY A 160 7.86 7.70 2.72
N LEU A 161 7.41 6.48 2.40
CA LEU A 161 7.57 5.32 3.30
C LEU A 161 8.97 4.69 3.23
N GLY A 162 9.78 5.04 2.24
CA GLY A 162 11.11 4.52 2.02
C GLY A 162 11.59 4.75 0.59
N TRP A 163 12.51 3.91 0.13
CA TRP A 163 13.03 3.94 -1.24
C TRP A 163 13.09 2.53 -1.85
N ARG A 164 12.97 2.44 -3.15
CA ARG A 164 13.11 1.17 -3.86
C ARG A 164 14.57 0.72 -3.87
N GLY A 165 14.83 -0.46 -3.31
CA GLY A 165 16.15 -1.10 -3.35
C GLY A 165 16.45 -1.72 -4.72
N LYS A 166 17.72 -2.09 -4.95
CA LYS A 166 18.15 -2.81 -6.17
C LYS A 166 17.48 -4.18 -6.33
N HIS A 167 17.05 -4.78 -5.22
CA HIS A 167 16.29 -6.05 -5.17
C HIS A 167 14.77 -5.85 -5.35
N THR A 168 14.34 -4.65 -5.75
CA THR A 168 12.95 -4.24 -6.03
C THR A 168 12.02 -4.08 -4.84
N LEU A 169 12.43 -4.43 -3.62
CA LEU A 169 11.63 -4.19 -2.43
C LEU A 169 11.79 -2.75 -1.94
N LEU A 170 10.79 -2.27 -1.19
CA LEU A 170 10.88 -1.01 -0.47
C LEU A 170 11.82 -1.17 0.72
N LEU A 171 12.77 -0.26 0.87
CA LEU A 171 13.67 -0.14 2.02
C LEU A 171 13.32 1.07 2.86
N ASN A 172 13.47 0.92 4.16
CA ASN A 172 13.33 2.02 5.11
C ASN A 172 14.51 1.99 6.09
N ARG A 173 15.04 3.17 6.45
CA ARG A 173 16.26 3.27 7.30
C ARG A 173 16.08 2.61 8.66
N GLU A 174 14.88 2.73 9.25
CA GLU A 174 14.59 2.24 10.60
C GLU A 174 14.02 0.82 10.60
N ALA A 175 13.25 0.47 9.58
CA ALA A 175 12.50 -0.78 9.52
C ALA A 175 13.10 -1.84 8.58
N GLY A 176 14.20 -1.53 7.87
CA GLY A 176 14.75 -2.44 6.87
C GLY A 176 13.78 -2.69 5.72
N SER A 177 13.47 -3.97 5.46
CA SER A 177 12.49 -4.40 4.43
C SER A 177 11.46 -5.40 4.94
N PHE A 178 11.46 -5.71 6.25
CA PHE A 178 10.54 -6.68 6.85
C PHE A 178 9.17 -6.07 7.17
N PHE A 179 8.50 -5.60 6.14
CA PHE A 179 7.13 -5.10 6.23
C PHE A 179 6.36 -5.43 4.95
N VAL A 180 5.06 -5.46 5.05
CA VAL A 180 4.11 -5.59 3.95
C VAL A 180 3.44 -4.25 3.71
N LEU A 181 2.96 -4.04 2.48
CA LEU A 181 2.33 -2.81 2.03
C LEU A 181 0.82 -3.01 1.86
N GLY A 182 0.11 -1.91 1.84
CA GLY A 182 -1.28 -1.87 1.43
C GLY A 182 -1.75 -0.44 1.23
N GLU A 183 -2.79 -0.26 0.42
CA GLU A 183 -3.21 1.03 -0.08
C GLU A 183 -4.72 1.24 0.03
N ILE A 184 -5.10 2.52 0.19
CA ILE A 184 -6.46 3.01 -0.03
C ILE A 184 -6.40 4.02 -1.19
N PHE A 185 -7.02 3.66 -2.31
CA PHE A 185 -7.26 4.60 -3.40
C PHE A 185 -8.50 5.43 -3.08
N THR A 186 -8.44 6.75 -3.20
CA THR A 186 -9.53 7.64 -2.77
C THR A 186 -9.73 8.83 -3.68
N ASP A 187 -10.97 9.33 -3.72
CA ASP A 187 -11.37 10.57 -4.39
C ASP A 187 -11.18 11.82 -3.51
N LEU A 188 -10.56 11.69 -2.34
CA LEU A 188 -10.25 12.84 -1.48
C LEU A 188 -8.99 13.56 -1.95
N PRO A 189 -8.99 14.91 -1.99
CA PRO A 189 -7.84 15.72 -2.42
C PRO A 189 -6.87 16.00 -1.25
N LEU A 190 -6.36 14.94 -0.64
CA LEU A 190 -5.47 14.97 0.54
C LEU A 190 -4.12 15.60 0.23
#